data_e9d15e6b9c2d5d0d34674a8b65b9a6a6
#
_entry.id   e9d15e6b9c2d5d0d34674a8b65b9a6a6
#
_cell.length_a   1.000
_cell.length_b   1.000
_cell.length_c   1.000
_cell.angle_alpha   90.00
_cell.angle_beta   90.00
_cell.angle_gamma   90.00
#
_symmetry.space_group_name_H-M   'P 1'
#
loop_
_entity.id
_entity.type
_entity.pdbx_description
1 polymer ?
#
loop_
_entity_poly.entity_id
_entity_poly.type
_entity_poly.pdbx_seq_one_letter_code
_entity_poly.pdbx_strand_id
1 'polypeptide(L)'
;LLTLVFLLRRYFFFFTVSLGLASLAALAVRRSQWKSFAAMAASGVVCSLFFGQSFLVEQVLRSNYFDTYSAYDQGRWVDAVMLCRYFGWVLMAAALVCVVWCLLRRPAARYTALLTLAQPVLCLLLFTRVQSHGQQHLLLYLPALCAALALGLEALPARRPVWAGAWA
;
A
#
# COMPACT_ATOMS: atom_id res chain seq x y z
N LEU A 1 -4.44 -14.96 0.96
CA LEU A 1 -3.16 -14.45 1.43
C LEU A 1 -3.33 -13.21 2.31
N LEU A 2 -4.01 -12.15 1.81
CA LEU A 2 -4.24 -10.90 2.57
C LEU A 2 -4.94 -11.16 3.91
N THR A 3 -5.92 -12.06 3.96
CA THR A 3 -6.61 -12.44 5.19
C THR A 3 -5.66 -13.07 6.21
N LEU A 4 -4.73 -13.93 5.77
CA LEU A 4 -3.72 -14.53 6.64
C LEU A 4 -2.76 -13.48 7.21
N VAL A 5 -2.31 -12.54 6.37
CA VAL A 5 -1.44 -11.43 6.79
C VAL A 5 -2.15 -10.55 7.82
N PHE A 6 -3.43 -10.24 7.58
CA PHE A 6 -4.29 -9.49 8.49
C PHE A 6 -4.44 -10.17 9.87
N LEU A 7 -4.58 -11.50 9.91
CA LEU A 7 -4.73 -12.26 11.16
C LEU A 7 -3.41 -12.39 11.94
N LEU A 8 -2.27 -12.28 11.30
CA LEU A 8 -0.96 -12.39 11.94
C LEU A 8 -0.63 -11.21 12.85
N ARG A 9 -1.02 -10.00 12.44
CA ARG A 9 -0.74 -8.77 13.18
C ARG A 9 -1.85 -7.74 12.94
N ARG A 10 -2.39 -7.19 14.02
CA ARG A 10 -3.50 -6.20 13.97
C ARG A 10 -3.23 -4.96 13.14
N TYR A 11 -1.98 -4.51 13.02
CA TYR A 11 -1.67 -3.33 12.20
C TYR A 11 -1.78 -3.59 10.68
N PHE A 12 -1.76 -4.86 10.23
CA PHE A 12 -2.06 -5.19 8.84
C PHE A 12 -3.53 -4.96 8.46
N PHE A 13 -4.40 -4.76 9.43
CA PHE A 13 -5.76 -4.27 9.18
C PHE A 13 -5.74 -2.97 8.39
N PHE A 14 -4.91 -2.00 8.79
CA PHE A 14 -4.78 -0.73 8.09
C PHE A 14 -4.25 -0.90 6.67
N PHE A 15 -3.31 -1.81 6.45
CA PHE A 15 -2.84 -2.17 5.13
C PHE A 15 -3.96 -2.73 4.26
N THR A 16 -4.75 -3.67 4.76
CA THR A 16 -5.83 -4.32 4.02
C THR A 16 -6.94 -3.32 3.67
N VAL A 17 -7.36 -2.49 4.63
CA VAL A 17 -8.39 -1.46 4.41
C VAL A 17 -7.90 -0.41 3.42
N SER A 18 -6.67 0.08 3.57
CA SER A 18 -6.09 1.07 2.65
C SER A 18 -5.94 0.51 1.24
N LEU A 19 -5.56 -0.75 1.09
CA LEU A 19 -5.49 -1.42 -0.22
C LEU A 19 -6.87 -1.55 -0.86
N GLY A 20 -7.89 -1.91 -0.07
CA GLY A 20 -9.28 -1.98 -0.53
C GLY A 20 -9.80 -0.62 -1.01
N LEU A 21 -9.60 0.43 -0.23
CA LEU A 21 -10.00 1.79 -0.59
C LEU A 21 -9.22 2.33 -1.80
N ALA A 22 -7.91 2.06 -1.86
CA ALA A 22 -7.08 2.43 -3.01
C ALA A 22 -7.54 1.71 -4.29
N SER A 23 -7.90 0.42 -4.17
CA SER A 23 -8.44 -0.36 -5.30
C SER A 23 -9.78 0.21 -5.78
N LEU A 24 -10.67 0.60 -4.87
CA LEU A 24 -11.92 1.29 -5.21
C LEU A 24 -11.65 2.60 -5.97
N ALA A 25 -10.73 3.44 -5.48
CA ALA A 25 -10.35 4.68 -6.15
C ALA A 25 -9.77 4.41 -7.55
N ALA A 26 -8.95 3.38 -7.69
CA ALA A 26 -8.35 3.00 -8.97
C ALA A 26 -9.39 2.46 -9.99
N LEU A 27 -10.54 1.92 -9.54
CA LEU A 27 -11.64 1.53 -10.42
C LEU A 27 -12.23 2.70 -11.21
N ALA A 28 -12.08 3.93 -10.73
CA ALA A 28 -12.47 5.13 -11.48
C ALA A 28 -11.71 5.24 -12.81
N VAL A 29 -10.45 4.74 -12.85
CA VAL A 29 -9.61 4.74 -14.06
C VAL A 29 -9.84 3.51 -14.92
N ARG A 30 -10.16 2.37 -14.30
CA ARG A 30 -10.32 1.09 -15.03
C ARG A 30 -11.54 0.30 -14.54
N ARG A 31 -12.72 0.73 -14.94
CA ARG A 31 -13.99 0.11 -14.54
C ARG A 31 -14.12 -1.37 -14.92
N SER A 32 -13.41 -1.85 -15.94
CA SER A 32 -13.42 -3.26 -16.34
C SER A 32 -12.92 -4.22 -15.23
N GLN A 33 -12.19 -3.72 -14.24
CA GLN A 33 -11.66 -4.52 -13.13
C GLN A 33 -12.66 -4.72 -11.97
N TRP A 34 -13.88 -4.14 -12.05
CA TRP A 34 -14.82 -4.19 -10.93
C TRP A 34 -15.21 -5.63 -10.52
N LYS A 35 -15.33 -6.55 -11.48
CA LYS A 35 -15.66 -7.97 -11.18
C LYS A 35 -14.55 -8.64 -10.37
N SER A 36 -13.29 -8.45 -10.78
CA SER A 36 -12.12 -8.96 -10.04
C SER A 36 -12.02 -8.35 -8.65
N PHE A 37 -12.26 -7.04 -8.53
CA PHE A 37 -12.30 -6.36 -7.25
C PHE A 37 -13.42 -6.89 -6.37
N ALA A 38 -14.65 -7.04 -6.89
CA ALA A 38 -15.78 -7.55 -6.13
C ALA A 38 -15.54 -8.99 -5.65
N ALA A 39 -14.98 -9.86 -6.51
CA ALA A 39 -14.62 -11.22 -6.14
C ALA A 39 -13.55 -11.25 -5.04
N MET A 40 -12.52 -10.42 -5.16
CA MET A 40 -11.46 -10.29 -4.14
C MET A 40 -12.02 -9.79 -2.80
N ALA A 41 -12.86 -8.75 -2.84
CA ALA A 41 -13.48 -8.18 -1.65
C ALA A 41 -14.43 -9.19 -0.96
N ALA A 42 -15.29 -9.85 -1.74
CA ALA A 42 -16.19 -10.89 -1.22
C ALA A 42 -15.41 -12.05 -0.59
N SER A 43 -14.38 -12.57 -1.28
CA SER A 43 -13.52 -13.62 -0.74
C SER A 43 -12.81 -13.18 0.55
N GLY A 44 -12.31 -11.94 0.59
CA GLY A 44 -11.68 -11.37 1.78
C GLY A 44 -12.64 -11.27 2.97
N VAL A 45 -13.86 -10.79 2.75
CA VAL A 45 -14.91 -10.71 3.78
C VAL A 45 -15.28 -12.10 4.27
N VAL A 46 -15.58 -13.04 3.38
CA VAL A 46 -15.95 -14.42 3.74
C VAL A 46 -14.83 -15.07 4.55
N CYS A 47 -13.60 -15.03 4.07
CA CYS A 47 -12.45 -15.59 4.81
C CYS A 47 -12.26 -14.92 6.18
N SER A 48 -12.44 -13.60 6.27
CA SER A 48 -12.30 -12.87 7.53
C SER A 48 -13.39 -13.25 8.54
N LEU A 49 -14.61 -13.45 8.07
CA LEU A 49 -15.73 -13.91 8.94
C LEU A 49 -15.54 -15.34 9.39
N PHE A 50 -15.04 -16.25 8.52
CA PHE A 50 -14.84 -17.64 8.89
C PHE A 50 -13.64 -17.85 9.83
N PHE A 51 -12.50 -17.24 9.50
CA PHE A 51 -11.24 -17.51 10.20
C PHE A 51 -10.83 -16.43 11.19
N GLY A 52 -11.43 -15.24 11.10
CA GLY A 52 -11.03 -14.07 11.87
C GLY A 52 -12.12 -13.46 12.73
N GLN A 53 -13.26 -14.16 12.96
CA GLN A 53 -14.40 -13.58 13.67
C GLN A 53 -14.04 -13.08 15.08
N SER A 54 -13.37 -13.92 15.88
CA SER A 54 -12.92 -13.52 17.23
C SER A 54 -11.95 -12.34 17.18
N PHE A 55 -11.00 -12.35 16.24
CA PHE A 55 -10.08 -11.24 16.05
C PHE A 55 -10.80 -9.95 15.66
N LEU A 56 -11.75 -10.02 14.72
CA LEU A 56 -12.53 -8.84 14.29
C LEU A 56 -13.33 -8.26 15.46
N VAL A 57 -14.03 -9.11 16.22
CA VAL A 57 -14.87 -8.67 17.34
C VAL A 57 -14.01 -8.11 18.48
N GLU A 58 -12.99 -8.82 18.89
CA GLU A 58 -12.20 -8.44 20.07
C GLU A 58 -11.20 -7.33 19.77
N GLN A 59 -10.49 -7.43 18.65
CA GLN A 59 -9.38 -6.54 18.32
C GLN A 59 -9.77 -5.32 17.48
N VAL A 60 -10.88 -5.36 16.74
CA VAL A 60 -11.30 -4.26 15.89
C VAL A 60 -12.51 -3.53 16.46
N LEU A 61 -13.53 -4.26 16.93
CA LEU A 61 -14.78 -3.66 17.38
C LEU A 61 -14.79 -3.32 18.87
N ARG A 62 -14.18 -4.15 19.73
CA ARG A 62 -14.21 -3.97 21.19
C ARG A 62 -13.03 -3.17 21.73
N SER A 63 -11.86 -3.23 21.10
CA SER A 63 -10.67 -2.53 21.60
C SER A 63 -10.70 -1.05 21.25
N ASN A 64 -10.64 -0.19 22.27
CA ASN A 64 -10.46 1.25 22.08
C ASN A 64 -8.97 1.58 21.92
N TYR A 65 -8.48 1.49 20.71
CA TYR A 65 -7.07 1.77 20.41
C TYR A 65 -6.69 3.23 20.58
N PHE A 66 -7.63 4.16 20.44
CA PHE A 66 -7.36 5.58 20.61
C PHE A 66 -6.86 5.88 22.01
N ASP A 67 -7.53 5.36 23.04
CA ASP A 67 -7.11 5.58 24.43
C ASP A 67 -5.82 4.86 24.76
N THR A 68 -5.64 3.63 24.24
CA THR A 68 -4.46 2.80 24.52
C THR A 68 -3.17 3.37 23.94
N TYR A 69 -3.24 4.01 22.76
CA TYR A 69 -2.05 4.46 22.03
C TYR A 69 -1.94 5.98 21.90
N SER A 70 -2.84 6.76 22.51
CA SER A 70 -2.80 8.22 22.46
C SER A 70 -1.47 8.80 22.97
N ALA A 71 -0.85 8.16 23.96
CA ALA A 71 0.45 8.56 24.49
C ALA A 71 1.61 8.42 23.49
N TYR A 72 1.43 7.64 22.43
CA TYR A 72 2.45 7.42 21.38
C TYR A 72 2.16 8.23 20.12
N ASP A 73 1.12 9.08 20.11
CA ASP A 73 0.78 9.90 18.95
C ASP A 73 1.73 11.11 18.89
N GLN A 74 2.59 11.14 17.86
CA GLN A 74 3.52 12.24 17.58
C GLN A 74 3.00 13.17 16.47
N GLY A 75 1.82 12.86 15.92
CA GLY A 75 1.22 13.62 14.85
C GLY A 75 1.65 13.17 13.44
N ARG A 76 0.72 13.30 12.49
CA ARG A 76 0.85 12.79 11.12
C ARG A 76 2.05 13.31 10.35
N TRP A 77 2.43 14.56 10.58
CA TRP A 77 3.59 15.16 9.92
C TRP A 77 4.89 14.52 10.38
N VAL A 78 5.03 14.28 11.67
CA VAL A 78 6.19 13.60 12.24
C VAL A 78 6.30 12.19 11.69
N ASP A 79 5.19 11.46 11.60
CA ASP A 79 5.13 10.12 11.04
C ASP A 79 5.53 10.09 9.55
N ALA A 80 5.07 11.04 8.75
CA ALA A 80 5.47 11.15 7.35
C ALA A 80 6.98 11.42 7.19
N VAL A 81 7.53 12.32 8.02
CA VAL A 81 8.97 12.60 8.05
C VAL A 81 9.76 11.38 8.50
N MET A 82 9.29 10.65 9.50
CA MET A 82 9.93 9.42 9.98
C MET A 82 9.96 8.33 8.91
N LEU A 83 8.87 8.13 8.16
CA LEU A 83 8.85 7.20 7.01
C LEU A 83 9.90 7.59 5.96
N CYS A 84 10.01 8.88 5.62
CA CYS A 84 11.04 9.35 4.69
C CYS A 84 12.46 9.14 5.22
N ARG A 85 12.68 9.27 6.53
CA ARG A 85 13.98 8.97 7.15
C ARG A 85 14.32 7.49 7.14
N TYR A 86 13.35 6.62 7.45
CA TYR A 86 13.57 5.17 7.50
C TYR A 86 13.84 4.57 6.12
N PHE A 87 13.09 4.97 5.08
CA PHE A 87 13.32 4.50 3.72
C PHE A 87 14.43 5.27 2.98
N GLY A 88 14.78 6.45 3.46
CA GLY A 88 15.70 7.38 2.82
C GLY A 88 14.99 8.34 1.86
N TRP A 89 15.28 9.63 2.02
CA TRP A 89 14.66 10.72 1.24
C TRP A 89 14.80 10.53 -0.27
N VAL A 90 15.98 10.12 -0.71
CA VAL A 90 16.27 9.90 -2.14
C VAL A 90 15.41 8.79 -2.72
N LEU A 91 15.27 7.69 -1.99
CA LEU A 91 14.46 6.54 -2.43
C LEU A 91 12.98 6.90 -2.49
N MET A 92 12.47 7.62 -1.50
CA MET A 92 11.08 8.09 -1.48
C MET A 92 10.80 9.08 -2.61
N ALA A 93 11.71 10.02 -2.87
CA ALA A 93 11.60 10.95 -3.97
C ALA A 93 11.62 10.23 -5.33
N ALA A 94 12.54 9.28 -5.52
CA ALA A 94 12.61 8.47 -6.74
C ALA A 94 11.32 7.67 -6.97
N ALA A 95 10.79 7.02 -5.94
CA ALA A 95 9.53 6.29 -6.02
C ALA A 95 8.36 7.20 -6.42
N LEU A 96 8.26 8.38 -5.80
CA LEU A 96 7.22 9.36 -6.13
C LEU A 96 7.34 9.83 -7.58
N VAL A 97 8.55 10.17 -8.05
CA VAL A 97 8.80 10.57 -9.45
C VAL A 97 8.38 9.45 -10.41
N CYS A 98 8.74 8.19 -10.13
CA CYS A 98 8.35 7.05 -10.95
C CYS A 98 6.83 6.92 -11.08
N VAL A 99 6.11 7.01 -9.96
CA VAL A 99 4.64 6.90 -9.95
C VAL A 99 3.99 8.07 -10.69
N VAL A 100 4.41 9.30 -10.41
CA VAL A 100 3.88 10.51 -11.06
C VAL A 100 4.15 10.47 -12.56
N TRP A 101 5.35 10.07 -12.98
CA TRP A 101 5.68 9.89 -14.39
C TRP A 101 4.75 8.89 -15.07
N CYS A 102 4.51 7.72 -14.44
CA CYS A 102 3.60 6.71 -14.99
C CYS A 102 2.16 7.23 -15.07
N LEU A 103 1.67 7.96 -14.06
CA LEU A 103 0.34 8.57 -14.07
C LEU A 103 0.17 9.55 -15.25
N LEU A 104 1.17 10.35 -15.52
CA LEU A 104 1.09 11.40 -16.54
C LEU A 104 1.35 10.87 -17.95
N ARG A 105 2.31 9.96 -18.12
CA ARG A 105 2.87 9.58 -19.42
C ARG A 105 2.48 8.19 -19.91
N ARG A 106 1.94 7.31 -19.02
CA ARG A 106 1.65 5.92 -19.37
C ARG A 106 0.21 5.52 -19.08
N PRO A 107 -0.74 5.71 -20.02
CA PRO A 107 -2.15 5.38 -19.81
C PRO A 107 -2.39 3.94 -19.37
N ALA A 108 -1.61 2.99 -19.90
CA ALA A 108 -1.73 1.57 -19.56
C ALA A 108 -1.34 1.26 -18.10
N ALA A 109 -0.42 2.04 -17.52
CA ALA A 109 0.06 1.86 -16.15
C ALA A 109 -0.70 2.71 -15.12
N ARG A 110 -1.61 3.59 -15.55
CA ARG A 110 -2.31 4.54 -14.65
C ARG A 110 -3.03 3.86 -13.49
N TYR A 111 -3.69 2.73 -13.74
CA TYR A 111 -4.38 1.98 -12.70
C TYR A 111 -3.40 1.54 -11.60
N THR A 112 -2.31 0.89 -12.00
CA THR A 112 -1.28 0.42 -11.05
C THR A 112 -0.60 1.57 -10.34
N ALA A 113 -0.26 2.64 -11.06
CA ALA A 113 0.38 3.82 -10.48
C ALA A 113 -0.54 4.54 -9.47
N LEU A 114 -1.84 4.64 -9.75
CA LEU A 114 -2.81 5.21 -8.82
C LEU A 114 -2.96 4.34 -7.56
N LEU A 115 -3.04 3.03 -7.73
CA LEU A 115 -3.10 2.08 -6.63
C LEU A 115 -1.84 2.18 -5.75
N THR A 116 -0.66 2.22 -6.38
CA THR A 116 0.64 2.33 -5.71
C THR A 116 0.79 3.64 -4.93
N LEU A 117 0.20 4.73 -5.41
CA LEU A 117 0.20 6.03 -4.71
C LEU A 117 -0.86 6.08 -3.60
N ALA A 118 -2.07 5.65 -3.90
CA ALA A 118 -3.21 5.79 -2.98
C ALA A 118 -3.08 4.88 -1.74
N GLN A 119 -2.58 3.65 -1.91
CA GLN A 119 -2.47 2.70 -0.80
C GLN A 119 -1.61 3.22 0.36
N PRO A 120 -0.34 3.68 0.16
CA PRO A 120 0.47 4.16 1.27
C PRO A 120 -0.08 5.46 1.88
N VAL A 121 -0.66 6.36 1.08
CA VAL A 121 -1.28 7.59 1.59
C VAL A 121 -2.47 7.27 2.49
N LEU A 122 -3.37 6.40 2.03
CA LEU A 122 -4.52 5.96 2.83
C LEU A 122 -4.08 5.18 4.07
N CYS A 123 -3.06 4.32 3.95
CA CYS A 123 -2.49 3.60 5.08
C CYS A 123 -1.93 4.57 6.12
N LEU A 124 -1.16 5.58 5.71
CA LEU A 124 -0.64 6.62 6.57
C LEU A 124 -1.78 7.35 7.30
N LEU A 125 -2.79 7.82 6.56
CA LEU A 125 -3.91 8.57 7.11
C LEU A 125 -4.75 7.76 8.11
N LEU A 126 -4.95 6.48 7.85
CA LEU A 126 -5.71 5.60 8.74
C LEU A 126 -4.90 5.20 9.97
N PHE A 127 -3.64 4.82 9.78
CA PHE A 127 -2.78 4.34 10.86
C PHE A 127 -2.45 5.44 11.87
N THR A 128 -2.09 6.64 11.40
CA THR A 128 -1.76 7.79 12.23
C THR A 128 -2.95 8.38 13.00
N ARG A 129 -4.15 7.86 12.78
CA ARG A 129 -5.30 8.18 13.65
C ARG A 129 -5.27 7.42 14.97
N VAL A 130 -4.47 6.37 15.06
CA VAL A 130 -4.46 5.44 16.19
C VAL A 130 -3.14 5.52 16.95
N GLN A 131 -2.03 5.56 16.23
CA GLN A 131 -0.69 5.59 16.83
C GLN A 131 0.36 6.08 15.84
N SER A 132 1.51 6.48 16.33
CA SER A 132 2.68 6.80 15.51
C SER A 132 3.42 5.57 15.01
N HIS A 133 4.21 5.75 13.95
CA HIS A 133 4.93 4.69 13.28
C HIS A 133 6.21 4.31 14.04
N GLY A 134 6.35 3.02 14.34
CA GLY A 134 7.63 2.40 14.69
C GLY A 134 8.25 1.71 13.46
N GLN A 135 9.51 1.27 13.60
CA GLN A 135 10.25 0.61 12.50
C GLN A 135 9.52 -0.63 11.94
N GLN A 136 8.84 -1.40 12.80
CA GLN A 136 8.07 -2.59 12.39
C GLN A 136 6.90 -2.26 11.45
N HIS A 137 6.43 -1.02 11.44
CA HIS A 137 5.31 -0.61 10.59
C HIS A 137 5.73 -0.25 9.16
N LEU A 138 7.04 -0.19 8.87
CA LEU A 138 7.55 0.03 7.51
C LEU A 138 7.09 -1.04 6.52
N LEU A 139 6.83 -2.25 7.01
CA LEU A 139 6.30 -3.35 6.20
C LEU A 139 4.96 -3.02 5.53
N LEU A 140 4.17 -2.09 6.09
CA LEU A 140 2.90 -1.63 5.51
C LEU A 140 3.10 -0.86 4.20
N TYR A 141 4.26 -0.25 4.00
CA TYR A 141 4.57 0.64 2.88
C TYR A 141 5.52 0.02 1.86
N LEU A 142 6.27 -1.01 2.28
CA LEU A 142 7.27 -1.66 1.44
C LEU A 142 6.71 -2.19 0.11
N PRO A 143 5.52 -2.84 0.05
CA PRO A 143 4.95 -3.30 -1.21
C PRO A 143 4.69 -2.15 -2.20
N ALA A 144 4.20 -1.01 -1.72
CA ALA A 144 3.96 0.16 -2.57
C ALA A 144 5.28 0.78 -3.05
N LEU A 145 6.30 0.83 -2.20
CA LEU A 145 7.63 1.30 -2.58
C LEU A 145 8.25 0.41 -3.67
N CYS A 146 8.21 -0.90 -3.50
CA CYS A 146 8.69 -1.85 -4.50
C CYS A 146 7.92 -1.72 -5.82
N ALA A 147 6.59 -1.59 -5.77
CA ALA A 147 5.76 -1.39 -6.96
C ALA A 147 6.09 -0.08 -7.67
N ALA A 148 6.33 1.01 -6.93
CA ALA A 148 6.72 2.31 -7.49
C ALA A 148 8.05 2.23 -8.26
N LEU A 149 9.04 1.57 -7.68
CA LEU A 149 10.34 1.38 -8.32
C LEU A 149 10.25 0.46 -9.54
N ALA A 150 9.46 -0.62 -9.46
CA ALA A 150 9.20 -1.51 -10.59
C ALA A 150 8.57 -0.76 -11.76
N LEU A 151 7.55 0.08 -11.50
CA LEU A 151 6.94 0.97 -12.51
C LEU A 151 7.97 1.90 -13.14
N GLY A 152 8.91 2.41 -12.34
CA GLY A 152 10.01 3.23 -12.83
C GLY A 152 10.97 2.45 -13.74
N LEU A 153 11.34 1.25 -13.36
CA LEU A 153 12.20 0.38 -14.16
C LEU A 153 11.55 0.00 -15.49
N GLU A 154 10.26 -0.36 -15.48
CA GLU A 154 9.50 -0.63 -16.70
C GLU A 154 9.36 0.62 -17.60
N ALA A 155 9.49 1.81 -17.01
CA ALA A 155 9.44 3.08 -17.74
C ALA A 155 10.73 3.38 -18.49
N LEU A 156 11.85 2.79 -18.10
CA LEU A 156 13.12 2.98 -18.78
C LEU A 156 13.06 2.34 -20.17
N PRO A 157 13.60 3.01 -21.21
CA PRO A 157 13.70 2.39 -22.53
C PRO A 157 14.56 1.12 -22.39
N ALA A 158 14.02 -0.01 -22.85
CA ALA A 158 14.79 -1.23 -22.92
C ALA A 158 16.01 -0.97 -23.81
N ARG A 159 17.14 -0.67 -23.20
CA ARG A 159 18.42 -0.66 -23.93
C ARG A 159 18.59 -2.10 -24.39
N ARG A 160 18.53 -2.34 -25.70
CA ARG A 160 18.95 -3.63 -26.25
C ARG A 160 20.34 -3.90 -25.67
N PRO A 161 20.54 -5.02 -24.97
CA PRO A 161 21.85 -5.31 -24.41
C PRO A 161 22.84 -5.28 -25.57
N VAL A 162 23.89 -4.48 -25.44
CA VAL A 162 24.98 -4.32 -26.43
C VAL A 162 25.60 -5.69 -26.79
N TRP A 163 25.36 -6.69 -25.94
CA TRP A 163 25.79 -8.09 -26.10
C TRP A 163 25.07 -8.89 -27.19
N ALA A 164 23.88 -8.44 -27.67
CA ALA A 164 23.14 -9.18 -28.69
C ALA A 164 23.79 -9.10 -30.08
N GLY A 165 24.75 -8.19 -30.28
CA GLY A 165 25.50 -8.06 -31.53
C GLY A 165 26.89 -8.74 -31.55
N ALA A 166 27.35 -9.26 -30.39
CA ALA A 166 28.70 -9.83 -30.29
C ALA A 166 28.77 -11.33 -30.63
N TRP A 167 27.63 -11.98 -30.90
CA TRP A 167 27.54 -13.42 -31.20
C TRP A 167 26.83 -13.71 -32.52
N ALA A 168 26.64 -12.73 -33.36
CA ALA A 168 26.23 -12.89 -34.75
C ALA A 168 27.41 -12.63 -35.67
#